data_098a3639bc7aa017d6d6b4ba95d0b18e
#
_entry.id   098a3639bc7aa017d6d6b4ba95d0b18e
#
_cell.length_a   1.000
_cell.length_b   1.000
_cell.length_c   1.000
_cell.angle_alpha   90.00
_cell.angle_beta   90.00
_cell.angle_gamma   90.00
#
_symmetry.space_group_name_H-M   'P 1'
#
loop_
_entity.id
_entity.type
_entity.pdbx_description
1 polymer ?
#
loop_
_entity_poly.entity_id
_entity_poly.type
_entity_poly.pdbx_seq_one_letter_code
_entity_poly.pdbx_strand_id
1 'polypeptide(L)'
;MKKTAILLLVFLCQQANYAQTTKYSTSWFGPNANPVPEFTDARIPSKTTVSLMADYYFGYGDQTKNGYFKIELPLLPERVSLKIWSTVLEHYKTTAEIMQKRGSSSVSGSEGGDIYVQTRIRLLKEQTNLPSIILNSTLKTASAKTFKTRRYFDTPGYYFDLEMGKSIATRGKFISEIRAVANVGFMCWETTNSTQDDAPMYGGKLIIGNPKWKLENTLSGYWGWLHTSTRLNPTADYGDAPLVYATKLTLVMGNIDYFAQYQYGIHDFPYHQLRVGISFPISKLTPKF
;
A
#
# COMPACT_ATOMS: atom_id res chain seq x y z
N MET A 1 -8.49 31.87 -25.90
CA MET A 1 -8.21 31.19 -24.61
C MET A 1 -8.36 29.66 -24.64
N LYS A 2 -9.43 29.06 -25.16
CA LYS A 2 -9.60 27.59 -25.23
C LYS A 2 -8.55 26.86 -26.08
N LYS A 3 -8.13 27.44 -27.21
CA LYS A 3 -7.12 26.85 -28.11
C LYS A 3 -5.71 26.87 -27.51
N THR A 4 -5.37 27.88 -26.71
CA THR A 4 -4.08 27.99 -26.03
C THR A 4 -3.96 26.98 -24.88
N ALA A 5 -5.05 26.72 -24.15
CA ALA A 5 -5.07 25.70 -23.09
C ALA A 5 -4.87 24.26 -23.64
N ILE A 6 -5.48 23.97 -24.79
CA ILE A 6 -5.30 22.67 -25.46
C ILE A 6 -3.87 22.49 -25.95
N LEU A 7 -3.25 23.55 -26.51
CA LEU A 7 -1.83 23.48 -26.92
C LEU A 7 -0.89 23.26 -25.72
N LEU A 8 -1.17 23.90 -24.60
CA LEU A 8 -0.39 23.70 -23.37
C LEU A 8 -0.52 22.27 -22.82
N LEU A 9 -1.73 21.70 -22.87
CA LEU A 9 -1.98 20.31 -22.46
C LEU A 9 -1.25 19.31 -23.38
N VAL A 10 -1.25 19.55 -24.70
CA VAL A 10 -0.54 18.70 -25.67
C VAL A 10 0.97 18.82 -25.49
N PHE A 11 1.49 20.02 -25.16
CA PHE A 11 2.91 20.23 -24.91
C PHE A 11 3.39 19.58 -23.61
N LEU A 12 2.54 19.57 -22.57
CA LEU A 12 2.81 18.86 -21.31
C LEU A 12 2.80 17.33 -21.51
N CYS A 13 1.93 16.82 -22.38
CA CYS A 13 1.92 15.40 -22.72
C CYS A 13 3.13 14.95 -23.56
N GLN A 14 3.77 15.85 -24.32
CA GLN A 14 4.94 15.50 -25.12
C GLN A 14 6.25 15.45 -24.33
N GLN A 15 6.33 16.09 -23.17
CA GLN A 15 7.53 16.03 -22.30
C GLN A 15 7.65 14.69 -21.56
N ALA A 16 6.58 13.88 -21.54
CA ALA A 16 6.57 12.56 -20.89
C ALA A 16 7.36 11.46 -21.65
N ASN A 17 7.93 11.76 -22.82
CA ASN A 17 8.58 10.76 -23.68
C ASN A 17 10.09 10.59 -23.49
N TYR A 18 10.71 11.23 -22.49
CA TYR A 18 12.10 10.98 -22.12
C TYR A 18 12.20 10.07 -20.89
N ALA A 19 11.41 8.99 -20.87
CA ALA A 19 11.56 7.97 -19.85
C ALA A 19 12.93 7.27 -20.03
N GLN A 20 13.83 7.50 -19.10
CA GLN A 20 15.02 6.69 -18.99
C GLN A 20 14.59 5.24 -18.77
N THR A 21 15.23 4.30 -19.49
CA THR A 21 15.03 2.87 -19.36
C THR A 21 15.52 2.41 -17.97
N THR A 22 14.72 2.61 -16.95
CA THR A 22 15.05 2.13 -15.60
C THR A 22 14.50 0.72 -15.42
N LYS A 23 15.34 -0.14 -14.89
CA LYS A 23 15.10 -1.56 -14.65
C LYS A 23 14.25 -1.82 -13.39
N TYR A 24 13.33 -0.94 -13.00
CA TYR A 24 12.71 -0.95 -11.66
C TYR A 24 11.23 -1.25 -11.69
N SER A 25 10.83 -2.32 -12.38
CA SER A 25 9.48 -2.86 -12.24
C SER A 25 9.28 -3.55 -10.88
N THR A 26 8.04 -3.79 -10.48
CA THR A 26 7.71 -4.52 -9.25
C THR A 26 8.30 -5.94 -9.21
N SER A 27 8.58 -6.55 -10.37
CA SER A 27 9.22 -7.87 -10.50
C SER A 27 10.74 -7.86 -10.25
N TRP A 28 11.36 -6.69 -10.37
CA TRP A 28 12.81 -6.53 -10.24
C TRP A 28 13.31 -6.64 -8.79
N PHE A 29 12.42 -6.42 -7.85
CA PHE A 29 12.67 -6.49 -6.42
C PHE A 29 11.80 -7.53 -5.73
N GLY A 30 12.01 -7.74 -4.46
CA GLY A 30 11.10 -8.51 -3.62
C GLY A 30 9.74 -7.80 -3.44
N PRO A 31 8.71 -8.52 -3.00
CA PRO A 31 7.34 -8.00 -2.93
C PRO A 31 7.16 -6.80 -1.99
N ASN A 32 8.09 -6.59 -1.06
CA ASN A 32 8.03 -5.49 -0.09
C ASN A 32 8.81 -4.24 -0.51
N ALA A 33 9.51 -4.25 -1.65
CA ALA A 33 10.30 -3.10 -2.10
C ALA A 33 9.41 -1.93 -2.53
N ASN A 34 8.44 -2.23 -3.40
CA ASN A 34 7.44 -1.29 -3.92
C ASN A 34 6.05 -1.88 -3.74
N PRO A 35 5.58 -2.02 -2.50
CA PRO A 35 4.23 -2.52 -2.27
C PRO A 35 3.20 -1.51 -2.80
N VAL A 36 2.10 -2.02 -3.34
CA VAL A 36 0.96 -1.16 -3.63
C VAL A 36 0.45 -0.58 -2.31
N PRO A 37 0.33 0.77 -2.18
CA PRO A 37 -0.06 1.39 -0.93
C PRO A 37 -1.44 0.92 -0.45
N GLU A 38 -1.50 0.52 0.82
CA GLU A 38 -2.75 0.15 1.48
C GLU A 38 -3.45 1.41 1.99
N PHE A 39 -4.76 1.50 1.76
CA PHE A 39 -5.61 2.53 2.35
C PHE A 39 -6.64 1.92 3.30
N THR A 40 -7.18 2.73 4.21
CA THR A 40 -8.05 2.25 5.28
C THR A 40 -9.53 2.37 4.91
N ASP A 41 -10.38 2.57 5.89
CA ASP A 41 -11.83 2.75 5.73
C ASP A 41 -12.26 4.21 5.77
N ALA A 42 -11.33 5.17 5.61
CA ALA A 42 -11.54 6.61 5.75
C ALA A 42 -12.11 6.99 7.12
N ARG A 43 -11.62 6.34 8.20
CA ARG A 43 -11.91 6.68 9.59
C ARG A 43 -10.62 6.82 10.37
N ILE A 44 -10.63 7.68 11.39
CA ILE A 44 -9.54 7.82 12.36
C ILE A 44 -9.96 7.12 13.64
N PRO A 45 -9.13 6.22 14.18
CA PRO A 45 -9.46 5.50 15.39
C PRO A 45 -9.53 6.44 16.60
N SER A 46 -10.37 6.12 17.57
CA SER A 46 -10.46 6.84 18.84
C SER A 46 -9.46 6.34 19.89
N LYS A 47 -8.85 5.18 19.67
CA LYS A 47 -7.86 4.55 20.57
C LYS A 47 -6.65 4.12 19.78
N THR A 48 -5.50 4.13 20.45
CA THR A 48 -4.29 3.54 19.88
C THR A 48 -4.52 2.08 19.55
N THR A 49 -4.24 1.69 18.31
CA THR A 49 -4.43 0.34 17.81
C THR A 49 -3.09 -0.23 17.37
N VAL A 50 -2.79 -1.43 17.82
CA VAL A 50 -1.62 -2.21 17.39
C VAL A 50 -2.07 -3.41 16.59
N SER A 51 -1.40 -3.68 15.49
CA SER A 51 -1.61 -4.87 14.67
C SER A 51 -0.31 -5.64 14.52
N LEU A 52 -0.37 -6.94 14.69
CA LEU A 52 0.72 -7.88 14.44
C LEU A 52 0.28 -8.85 13.36
N MET A 53 1.11 -9.03 12.35
CA MET A 53 0.76 -9.78 11.15
C MET A 53 1.90 -10.69 10.73
N ALA A 54 1.54 -11.83 10.12
CA ALA A 54 2.43 -12.70 9.39
C ALA A 54 1.97 -12.74 7.92
N ASP A 55 2.88 -12.48 7.01
CA ASP A 55 2.65 -12.51 5.57
C ASP A 55 3.40 -13.66 4.95
N TYR A 56 2.81 -14.26 3.93
CA TYR A 56 3.48 -15.17 3.02
C TYR A 56 3.22 -14.72 1.58
N TYR A 57 4.27 -14.27 0.92
CA TYR A 57 4.25 -13.99 -0.52
C TYR A 57 4.78 -15.17 -1.30
N PHE A 58 4.16 -15.43 -2.45
CA PHE A 58 4.61 -16.43 -3.41
C PHE A 58 4.25 -16.01 -4.83
N GLY A 59 4.97 -16.56 -5.79
CA GLY A 59 4.83 -16.22 -7.21
C GLY A 59 6.16 -15.77 -7.79
N TYR A 60 6.28 -15.83 -9.10
CA TYR A 60 7.45 -15.38 -9.85
C TYR A 60 8.78 -15.94 -9.31
N GLY A 61 8.77 -17.21 -8.88
CA GLY A 61 9.96 -17.86 -8.31
C GLY A 61 10.45 -17.27 -6.98
N ASP A 62 9.61 -16.51 -6.28
CA ASP A 62 9.89 -15.89 -4.98
C ASP A 62 8.96 -16.45 -3.90
N GLN A 63 9.52 -16.77 -2.75
CA GLN A 63 8.80 -17.15 -1.54
C GLN A 63 9.31 -16.29 -0.40
N THR A 64 8.44 -15.49 0.18
CA THR A 64 8.80 -14.52 1.21
C THR A 64 7.86 -14.63 2.40
N LYS A 65 8.43 -14.78 3.59
CA LYS A 65 7.72 -14.82 4.88
C LYS A 65 8.08 -13.58 5.67
N ASN A 66 7.08 -12.83 6.14
CA ASN A 66 7.26 -11.60 6.88
C ASN A 66 6.66 -11.68 8.27
N GLY A 67 7.38 -11.11 9.25
CA GLY A 67 6.79 -10.58 10.47
C GLY A 67 6.56 -9.09 10.28
N TYR A 68 5.33 -8.61 10.44
CA TYR A 68 4.92 -7.24 10.16
C TYR A 68 4.19 -6.62 11.33
N PHE A 69 4.48 -5.37 11.66
CA PHE A 69 3.76 -4.65 12.68
C PHE A 69 3.20 -3.33 12.16
N LYS A 70 2.12 -2.88 12.79
CA LYS A 70 1.51 -1.58 12.54
C LYS A 70 0.96 -1.03 13.85
N ILE A 71 1.19 0.26 14.10
CA ILE A 71 0.60 1.01 15.20
C ILE A 71 -0.07 2.27 14.65
N GLU A 72 -1.26 2.58 15.10
CA GLU A 72 -1.94 3.84 14.80
C GLU A 72 -2.34 4.53 16.11
N LEU A 73 -1.82 5.74 16.31
CA LEU A 73 -2.01 6.57 17.49
C LEU A 73 -2.91 7.76 17.14
N PRO A 74 -4.09 7.92 17.74
CA PRO A 74 -4.88 9.14 17.60
C PRO A 74 -4.20 10.27 18.37
N LEU A 75 -3.62 11.23 17.65
CA LEU A 75 -3.01 12.45 18.25
C LEU A 75 -4.09 13.43 18.67
N LEU A 76 -5.12 13.60 17.87
CA LEU A 76 -6.37 14.30 18.20
C LEU A 76 -7.52 13.34 17.88
N PRO A 77 -8.27 12.88 18.88
CA PRO A 77 -9.31 11.87 18.70
C PRO A 77 -10.25 12.21 17.54
N GLU A 78 -10.47 11.24 16.68
CA GLU A 78 -11.28 11.35 15.46
C GLU A 78 -10.84 12.43 14.45
N ARG A 79 -9.75 13.17 14.66
CA ARG A 79 -9.28 14.24 13.77
C ARG A 79 -7.93 13.98 13.16
N VAL A 80 -6.95 13.59 13.96
CA VAL A 80 -5.58 13.36 13.50
C VAL A 80 -5.05 12.08 14.12
N SER A 81 -4.44 11.23 13.32
CA SER A 81 -3.66 10.08 13.79
C SER A 81 -2.29 10.00 13.13
N LEU A 82 -1.36 9.37 13.85
CA LEU A 82 -0.05 8.97 13.36
C LEU A 82 -0.05 7.45 13.23
N LYS A 83 0.27 6.95 12.04
CA LYS A 83 0.40 5.51 11.77
C LYS A 83 1.83 5.18 11.42
N ILE A 84 2.38 4.15 12.03
CA ILE A 84 3.74 3.66 11.79
C ILE A 84 3.66 2.17 11.51
N TRP A 85 4.37 1.70 10.49
CA TRP A 85 4.46 0.28 10.17
C TRP A 85 5.78 -0.10 9.54
N SER A 86 6.11 -1.38 9.66
CA SER A 86 7.31 -1.95 9.05
C SER A 86 7.19 -3.47 8.92
N THR A 87 7.89 -4.04 7.95
CA THR A 87 8.30 -5.43 7.95
C THR A 87 9.49 -5.58 8.89
N VAL A 88 9.24 -6.12 10.09
CA VAL A 88 10.30 -6.27 11.12
C VAL A 88 11.34 -7.29 10.70
N LEU A 89 10.86 -8.37 10.10
CA LEU A 89 11.69 -9.47 9.60
C LEU A 89 11.08 -10.01 8.32
N GLU A 90 11.90 -10.07 7.29
CA GLU A 90 11.63 -10.75 6.04
C GLU A 90 12.57 -11.94 5.93
N HIS A 91 12.03 -13.12 5.67
CA HIS A 91 12.80 -14.30 5.29
C HIS A 91 12.39 -14.70 3.87
N TYR A 92 13.34 -14.73 2.93
CA TYR A 92 13.06 -14.98 1.52
C TYR A 92 13.85 -16.15 0.95
N LYS A 93 13.29 -16.76 -0.09
CA LYS A 93 13.93 -17.75 -0.95
C LYS A 93 13.47 -17.52 -2.39
N THR A 94 14.42 -17.38 -3.31
CA THR A 94 14.17 -17.24 -4.74
C THR A 94 14.76 -18.40 -5.53
N THR A 95 14.28 -18.59 -6.76
CA THR A 95 14.96 -19.49 -7.70
C THR A 95 16.28 -18.88 -8.18
N ALA A 96 17.22 -19.70 -8.64
CA ALA A 96 18.48 -19.22 -9.20
C ALA A 96 18.25 -18.35 -10.45
N GLU A 97 17.24 -18.68 -11.25
CA GLU A 97 16.82 -17.90 -12.42
C GLU A 97 16.40 -16.46 -12.01
N ILE A 98 15.51 -16.33 -11.02
CA ILE A 98 15.05 -15.03 -10.55
C ILE A 98 16.17 -14.24 -9.87
N MET A 99 17.05 -14.91 -9.13
CA MET A 99 18.24 -14.27 -8.56
C MET A 99 19.10 -13.62 -9.67
N GLN A 100 19.39 -14.36 -10.74
CA GLN A 100 20.17 -13.86 -11.87
C GLN A 100 19.44 -12.74 -12.60
N LYS A 101 18.14 -12.91 -12.86
CA LYS A 101 17.30 -11.94 -13.55
C LYS A 101 17.24 -10.58 -12.83
N ARG A 102 17.18 -10.59 -11.50
CA ARG A 102 17.22 -9.39 -10.64
C ARG A 102 18.63 -8.84 -10.41
N GLY A 103 19.67 -9.60 -10.73
CA GLY A 103 21.03 -9.27 -10.34
C GLY A 103 21.20 -9.25 -8.81
N SER A 104 20.50 -10.14 -8.11
CA SER A 104 20.61 -10.31 -6.66
C SER A 104 21.88 -11.06 -6.29
N SER A 105 22.45 -10.74 -5.14
CA SER A 105 23.67 -11.42 -4.62
C SER A 105 23.37 -12.75 -3.93
N SER A 106 22.11 -13.09 -3.65
CA SER A 106 21.75 -14.30 -2.91
C SER A 106 20.38 -14.86 -3.33
N VAL A 107 20.23 -16.17 -3.28
CA VAL A 107 18.97 -16.89 -3.50
C VAL A 107 18.10 -16.93 -2.25
N SER A 108 18.65 -16.71 -1.07
CA SER A 108 17.89 -16.73 0.19
C SER A 108 18.58 -15.88 1.24
N GLY A 109 17.81 -15.43 2.22
CA GLY A 109 18.33 -14.62 3.32
C GLY A 109 17.23 -14.13 4.22
N SER A 110 17.63 -13.26 5.17
CA SER A 110 16.72 -12.57 6.07
C SER A 110 17.10 -11.10 6.12
N GLU A 111 16.10 -10.21 6.02
CA GLU A 111 16.26 -8.77 5.94
C GLU A 111 15.27 -8.06 6.86
N GLY A 112 15.59 -6.83 7.26
CA GLY A 112 14.65 -5.90 7.87
C GLY A 112 14.09 -4.96 6.81
N GLY A 113 12.82 -4.60 6.92
CA GLY A 113 12.17 -3.69 5.97
C GLY A 113 12.30 -2.22 6.31
N ASP A 114 11.79 -1.39 5.40
CA ASP A 114 11.69 0.05 5.61
C ASP A 114 10.60 0.38 6.63
N ILE A 115 10.81 1.49 7.33
CA ILE A 115 9.82 2.05 8.25
C ILE A 115 9.01 3.09 7.47
N TYR A 116 7.70 3.00 7.62
CA TYR A 116 6.75 3.96 7.07
C TYR A 116 6.11 4.74 8.20
N VAL A 117 5.98 6.05 8.00
CA VAL A 117 5.31 6.98 8.92
C VAL A 117 4.25 7.74 8.16
N GLN A 118 3.00 7.68 8.60
CA GLN A 118 1.87 8.35 7.95
C GLN A 118 1.13 9.22 8.95
N THR A 119 0.96 10.50 8.61
CA THR A 119 0.01 11.38 9.27
C THR A 119 -1.31 11.32 8.53
N ARG A 120 -2.41 11.14 9.28
CA ARG A 120 -3.75 11.08 8.76
C ARG A 120 -4.59 12.20 9.37
N ILE A 121 -5.19 13.05 8.53
CA ILE A 121 -5.93 14.25 8.94
C ILE A 121 -7.34 14.17 8.36
N ARG A 122 -8.35 14.18 9.23
CA ARG A 122 -9.74 14.23 8.80
C ARG A 122 -10.11 15.65 8.36
N LEU A 123 -10.29 15.84 7.06
CA LEU A 123 -10.73 17.10 6.45
C LEU A 123 -12.25 17.28 6.59
N LEU A 124 -13.01 16.20 6.42
CA LEU A 124 -14.46 16.21 6.50
C LEU A 124 -14.98 15.03 7.31
N LYS A 125 -15.89 15.30 8.25
CA LYS A 125 -16.61 14.25 8.99
C LYS A 125 -17.77 13.74 8.15
N GLU A 126 -17.98 12.43 8.14
CA GLU A 126 -19.13 11.80 7.49
C GLU A 126 -20.44 12.34 8.07
N GLN A 127 -21.36 12.69 7.19
CA GLN A 127 -22.73 13.14 7.50
C GLN A 127 -23.71 12.38 6.60
N THR A 128 -25.01 12.62 6.76
CA THR A 128 -26.02 11.92 5.95
C THR A 128 -25.75 11.98 4.45
N ASN A 129 -25.38 13.16 3.93
CA ASN A 129 -25.16 13.37 2.50
C ASN A 129 -23.68 13.59 2.11
N LEU A 130 -22.78 13.66 3.08
CA LEU A 130 -21.37 13.92 2.84
C LEU A 130 -20.50 12.71 3.23
N PRO A 131 -19.49 12.36 2.45
CA PRO A 131 -18.53 11.32 2.82
C PRO A 131 -17.58 11.81 3.93
N SER A 132 -16.93 10.90 4.63
CA SER A 132 -15.70 11.20 5.36
C SER A 132 -14.58 11.44 4.36
N ILE A 133 -13.74 12.46 4.58
CA ILE A 133 -12.55 12.73 3.78
C ILE A 133 -11.35 12.82 4.70
N ILE A 134 -10.33 12.00 4.43
CA ILE A 134 -9.07 11.97 5.17
C ILE A 134 -7.93 12.23 4.19
N LEU A 135 -7.08 13.18 4.54
CA LEU A 135 -5.79 13.41 3.89
C LEU A 135 -4.73 12.58 4.60
N ASN A 136 -4.01 11.78 3.85
CA ASN A 136 -2.86 11.02 4.31
C ASN A 136 -1.58 11.61 3.73
N SER A 137 -0.54 11.71 4.56
CA SER A 137 0.82 12.04 4.16
C SER A 137 1.75 10.97 4.69
N THR A 138 2.41 10.25 3.81
CA THR A 138 3.26 9.11 4.16
C THR A 138 4.69 9.35 3.73
N LEU A 139 5.61 9.01 4.62
CA LEU A 139 7.05 8.94 4.39
C LEU A 139 7.50 7.48 4.50
N LYS A 140 8.21 6.98 3.49
CA LYS A 140 9.00 5.76 3.53
C LYS A 140 10.44 6.14 3.84
N THR A 141 11.03 5.51 4.85
CA THR A 141 12.47 5.69 5.15
C THR A 141 13.32 4.80 4.24
N ALA A 142 14.62 5.09 4.17
CA ALA A 142 15.62 4.21 3.57
C ALA A 142 16.35 3.39 4.67
N SER A 143 15.58 2.76 5.57
CA SER A 143 16.15 2.01 6.69
C SER A 143 16.60 0.58 6.32
N ALA A 144 16.02 0.00 5.28
CA ALA A 144 16.40 -1.30 4.75
C ALA A 144 17.61 -1.16 3.81
N LYS A 145 18.80 -1.52 4.27
CA LYS A 145 20.06 -1.43 3.49
C LYS A 145 20.33 -2.68 2.66
N THR A 146 19.40 -3.08 1.82
CA THR A 146 19.41 -4.41 1.17
C THR A 146 19.37 -4.36 -0.36
N PHE A 147 19.90 -3.31 -0.95
CA PHE A 147 19.92 -3.15 -2.42
C PHE A 147 20.65 -4.30 -3.13
N LYS A 148 21.71 -4.85 -2.54
CA LYS A 148 22.48 -5.97 -3.13
C LYS A 148 21.64 -7.26 -3.26
N THR A 149 20.74 -7.51 -2.34
CA THR A 149 19.84 -8.67 -2.35
C THR A 149 18.56 -8.42 -3.14
N ARG A 150 18.36 -7.19 -3.62
CA ARG A 150 17.17 -6.77 -4.36
C ARG A 150 15.86 -7.01 -3.58
N ARG A 151 15.92 -6.86 -2.25
CA ARG A 151 14.73 -7.02 -1.40
C ARG A 151 14.04 -5.69 -1.13
N TYR A 152 14.81 -4.61 -0.97
CA TYR A 152 14.31 -3.26 -0.74
C TYR A 152 15.11 -2.25 -1.57
N PHE A 153 14.53 -1.07 -1.79
CA PHE A 153 15.25 0.08 -2.29
C PHE A 153 16.02 0.75 -1.16
N ASP A 154 17.23 1.21 -1.44
CA ASP A 154 18.07 1.99 -0.53
C ASP A 154 17.77 3.50 -0.64
N THR A 155 16.49 3.85 -0.78
CA THR A 155 16.07 5.22 -1.04
C THR A 155 14.77 5.55 -0.31
N PRO A 156 14.58 6.82 0.08
CA PRO A 156 13.33 7.27 0.67
C PRO A 156 12.22 7.36 -0.39
N GLY A 157 10.98 7.51 0.10
CA GLY A 157 9.82 7.75 -0.73
C GLY A 157 8.73 8.45 0.07
N TYR A 158 7.81 9.07 -0.62
CA TYR A 158 6.65 9.69 0.02
C TYR A 158 5.42 9.57 -0.87
N TYR A 159 4.26 9.64 -0.28
CA TYR A 159 3.01 9.75 -1.00
C TYR A 159 1.96 10.51 -0.20
N PHE A 160 1.06 11.14 -0.95
CA PHE A 160 -0.08 11.87 -0.44
C PHE A 160 -1.33 11.32 -1.08
N ASP A 161 -2.35 11.06 -0.28
CA ASP A 161 -3.60 10.54 -0.78
C ASP A 161 -4.81 11.04 0.00
N LEU A 162 -5.95 11.03 -0.66
CA LEU A 162 -7.26 11.29 -0.09
C LEU A 162 -8.05 9.98 -0.04
N GLU A 163 -8.46 9.60 1.16
CA GLU A 163 -9.45 8.55 1.37
C GLU A 163 -10.83 9.19 1.52
N MET A 164 -11.79 8.75 0.71
CA MET A 164 -13.18 9.23 0.75
C MET A 164 -14.10 8.04 1.06
N GLY A 165 -14.74 8.04 2.24
CA GLY A 165 -15.53 6.91 2.71
C GLY A 165 -16.98 7.28 2.99
N LYS A 166 -17.92 6.44 2.57
CA LYS A 166 -19.35 6.62 2.81
C LYS A 166 -20.00 5.31 3.22
N SER A 167 -20.77 5.35 4.31
CA SER A 167 -21.52 4.20 4.81
C SER A 167 -23.02 4.33 4.49
N ILE A 168 -23.60 3.18 4.21
CA ILE A 168 -25.03 2.97 4.16
C ILE A 168 -25.38 2.00 5.28
N ALA A 169 -26.14 2.45 6.28
CA ALA A 169 -26.66 1.58 7.33
C ALA A 169 -27.77 0.70 6.74
N THR A 170 -27.74 -0.58 7.02
CA THR A 170 -28.80 -1.52 6.64
C THR A 170 -29.61 -1.90 7.88
N ARG A 171 -30.86 -2.33 7.68
CA ARG A 171 -31.70 -2.86 8.77
C ARG A 171 -31.45 -4.35 9.04
N GLY A 172 -30.52 -4.98 8.31
CA GLY A 172 -30.23 -6.40 8.43
C GLY A 172 -29.42 -6.73 9.67
N LYS A 173 -29.77 -7.81 10.37
CA LYS A 173 -28.98 -8.29 11.52
C LYS A 173 -27.64 -8.90 11.09
N PHE A 174 -27.58 -9.52 9.94
CA PHE A 174 -26.36 -10.15 9.40
C PHE A 174 -25.44 -9.14 8.72
N ILE A 175 -25.99 -8.20 7.97
CA ILE A 175 -25.27 -7.06 7.39
C ILE A 175 -25.91 -5.81 7.94
N SER A 176 -25.20 -5.05 8.78
CA SER A 176 -25.67 -3.81 9.37
C SER A 176 -25.04 -2.57 8.72
N GLU A 177 -23.93 -2.74 8.01
CA GLU A 177 -23.21 -1.66 7.32
C GLU A 177 -22.65 -2.15 5.98
N ILE A 178 -22.79 -1.32 4.98
CA ILE A 178 -22.07 -1.39 3.70
C ILE A 178 -21.33 -0.07 3.56
N ARG A 179 -20.00 -0.11 3.42
CA ARG A 179 -19.17 1.08 3.28
C ARG A 179 -18.37 1.01 1.98
N ALA A 180 -18.51 2.04 1.16
CA ALA A 180 -17.65 2.25 0.00
C ALA A 180 -16.56 3.27 0.35
N VAL A 181 -15.34 3.02 -0.09
CA VAL A 181 -14.20 3.92 0.07
C VAL A 181 -13.50 4.06 -1.27
N ALA A 182 -13.20 5.28 -1.66
CA ALA A 182 -12.32 5.61 -2.78
C ALA A 182 -11.02 6.18 -2.24
N ASN A 183 -9.93 5.91 -2.93
CA ASN A 183 -8.60 6.46 -2.64
C ASN A 183 -8.01 7.01 -3.93
N VAL A 184 -7.49 8.23 -3.88
CA VAL A 184 -6.76 8.85 -4.98
C VAL A 184 -5.59 9.62 -4.41
N GLY A 185 -4.45 9.58 -5.09
CA GLY A 185 -3.26 10.21 -4.57
C GLY A 185 -2.13 10.25 -5.58
N PHE A 186 -0.99 10.60 -5.05
CA PHE A 186 0.26 10.72 -5.79
C PHE A 186 1.39 10.19 -4.91
N MET A 187 2.25 9.38 -5.49
CA MET A 187 3.42 8.84 -4.82
C MET A 187 4.68 9.20 -5.59
N CYS A 188 5.78 9.31 -4.85
CA CYS A 188 7.11 9.50 -5.38
C CYS A 188 8.04 8.53 -4.68
N TRP A 189 8.68 7.67 -5.45
CA TRP A 189 9.76 6.82 -5.01
C TRP A 189 11.06 7.37 -5.60
N GLU A 190 12.04 7.64 -4.78
CA GLU A 190 13.38 7.84 -5.29
C GLU A 190 13.96 6.46 -5.61
N THR A 191 14.51 6.31 -6.81
CA THR A 191 15.22 5.11 -7.24
C THR A 191 16.72 5.38 -7.30
N THR A 192 17.51 4.33 -7.45
CA THR A 192 18.98 4.44 -7.51
C THR A 192 19.43 5.43 -8.58
N ASN A 193 20.48 6.18 -8.31
CA ASN A 193 21.05 7.25 -9.14
C ASN A 193 20.17 8.50 -9.23
N SER A 194 19.40 8.81 -8.17
CA SER A 194 18.54 9.99 -8.10
C SER A 194 17.48 10.07 -9.22
N THR A 195 17.10 8.91 -9.76
CA THR A 195 15.94 8.84 -10.66
C THR A 195 14.69 8.78 -9.79
N GLN A 196 13.75 9.64 -10.05
CA GLN A 196 12.48 9.70 -9.35
C GLN A 196 11.41 8.98 -10.15
N ASP A 197 10.66 8.09 -9.51
CA ASP A 197 9.48 7.46 -10.08
C ASP A 197 8.25 8.06 -9.42
N ASP A 198 7.58 8.94 -10.14
CA ASP A 198 6.36 9.61 -9.72
C ASP A 198 5.16 8.85 -10.29
N ALA A 199 4.13 8.62 -9.48
CA ALA A 199 2.98 7.88 -9.93
C ALA A 199 1.67 8.39 -9.32
N PRO A 200 0.62 8.63 -10.13
CA PRO A 200 -0.73 8.71 -9.59
C PRO A 200 -1.12 7.37 -9.00
N MET A 201 -1.70 7.39 -7.80
CA MET A 201 -2.21 6.22 -7.09
C MET A 201 -3.73 6.29 -6.96
N TYR A 202 -4.36 5.11 -6.96
CA TYR A 202 -5.81 4.99 -6.94
C TYR A 202 -6.27 3.70 -6.29
N GLY A 203 -7.51 3.71 -5.80
CA GLY A 203 -8.11 2.51 -5.26
C GLY A 203 -9.59 2.66 -4.95
N GLY A 204 -10.24 1.50 -4.81
CA GLY A 204 -11.61 1.37 -4.36
C GLY A 204 -11.72 0.22 -3.36
N LYS A 205 -12.53 0.39 -2.31
CA LYS A 205 -12.78 -0.63 -1.30
C LYS A 205 -14.26 -0.71 -0.98
N LEU A 206 -14.76 -1.92 -0.89
CA LEU A 206 -16.10 -2.23 -0.40
C LEU A 206 -15.98 -3.03 0.90
N ILE A 207 -16.58 -2.52 1.96
CA ILE A 207 -16.62 -3.15 3.27
C ILE A 207 -18.08 -3.53 3.56
N ILE A 208 -18.32 -4.80 3.87
CA ILE A 208 -19.65 -5.32 4.21
C ILE A 208 -19.53 -6.06 5.54
N GLY A 209 -20.46 -5.85 6.46
CA GLY A 209 -20.43 -6.59 7.71
C GLY A 209 -21.33 -6.04 8.81
N ASN A 210 -20.93 -6.37 10.03
CA ASN A 210 -21.54 -5.94 11.26
C ASN A 210 -20.45 -5.79 12.35
N PRO A 211 -20.79 -5.41 13.61
CA PRO A 211 -19.79 -5.25 14.66
C PRO A 211 -18.99 -6.52 15.02
N LYS A 212 -19.43 -7.72 14.58
CA LYS A 212 -18.74 -9.00 14.88
C LYS A 212 -17.86 -9.49 13.73
N TRP A 213 -18.16 -9.11 12.49
CA TRP A 213 -17.37 -9.50 11.34
C TRP A 213 -17.43 -8.46 10.24
N LYS A 214 -16.37 -8.39 9.42
CA LYS A 214 -16.26 -7.52 8.24
C LYS A 214 -15.60 -8.28 7.10
N LEU A 215 -16.13 -8.12 5.91
CA LEU A 215 -15.52 -8.55 4.66
C LEU A 215 -15.15 -7.30 3.87
N GLU A 216 -13.86 -7.16 3.57
CA GLU A 216 -13.32 -6.03 2.80
C GLU A 216 -12.82 -6.55 1.46
N ASN A 217 -13.24 -5.94 0.36
CA ASN A 217 -12.74 -6.19 -0.98
C ASN A 217 -12.10 -4.91 -1.49
N THR A 218 -10.84 -4.96 -1.86
CA THR A 218 -10.04 -3.81 -2.25
C THR A 218 -9.43 -4.04 -3.62
N LEU A 219 -9.55 -3.05 -4.49
CA LEU A 219 -8.80 -2.92 -5.73
C LEU A 219 -7.94 -1.67 -5.60
N SER A 220 -6.62 -1.78 -5.77
CA SER A 220 -5.70 -0.65 -5.64
C SER A 220 -4.51 -0.78 -6.56
N GLY A 221 -3.94 0.34 -6.93
CA GLY A 221 -2.80 0.40 -7.82
C GLY A 221 -2.18 1.78 -7.89
N TYR A 222 -1.12 1.87 -8.66
CA TYR A 222 -0.55 3.14 -9.10
C TYR A 222 -0.09 3.00 -10.55
N TRP A 223 0.15 4.14 -11.20
CA TRP A 223 0.58 4.18 -12.58
C TRP A 223 1.90 4.92 -12.65
N GLY A 224 2.99 4.17 -12.72
CA GLY A 224 4.34 4.72 -12.86
C GLY A 224 4.52 5.46 -14.19
N TRP A 225 5.39 6.45 -14.19
CA TRP A 225 5.69 7.27 -15.38
C TRP A 225 6.79 6.67 -16.24
N LEU A 226 7.55 5.72 -15.70
CA LEU A 226 8.73 5.19 -16.36
C LEU A 226 8.40 4.24 -17.51
N HIS A 227 7.14 3.83 -17.66
CA HIS A 227 6.65 2.95 -18.71
C HIS A 227 7.70 1.92 -19.14
N THR A 228 8.16 1.12 -18.17
CA THR A 228 9.05 -0.01 -18.46
C THR A 228 8.27 -1.05 -19.27
N SER A 229 7.82 -0.65 -20.48
CA SER A 229 7.18 -1.59 -21.38
C SER A 229 8.22 -2.66 -21.73
N THR A 230 7.77 -3.88 -21.89
CA THR A 230 8.54 -5.01 -22.42
C THR A 230 9.24 -4.66 -23.76
N ARG A 231 8.79 -3.61 -24.47
CA ARG A 231 9.44 -3.10 -25.67
C ARG A 231 10.74 -2.35 -25.39
N LEU A 232 10.82 -1.60 -24.28
CA LEU A 232 12.00 -0.82 -23.89
C LEU A 232 12.97 -1.62 -23.03
N ASN A 233 12.47 -2.64 -22.34
CA ASN A 233 13.27 -3.58 -21.56
C ASN A 233 12.80 -5.01 -21.83
N PRO A 234 13.33 -5.68 -22.89
CA PRO A 234 12.89 -7.02 -23.25
C PRO A 234 13.18 -8.10 -22.18
N THR A 235 13.91 -7.74 -21.13
CA THR A 235 14.17 -8.62 -19.99
C THR A 235 13.21 -8.39 -18.82
N ALA A 236 12.36 -7.36 -18.87
CA ALA A 236 11.35 -7.11 -17.85
C ALA A 236 10.05 -7.82 -18.22
N ASP A 237 9.60 -8.73 -17.37
CA ASP A 237 8.34 -9.44 -17.56
C ASP A 237 7.13 -8.60 -17.13
N TYR A 238 7.36 -7.55 -16.33
CA TYR A 238 6.34 -6.69 -15.71
C TYR A 238 6.75 -5.22 -15.80
N GLY A 239 5.76 -4.35 -15.89
CA GLY A 239 5.93 -2.90 -15.89
C GLY A 239 5.89 -2.28 -14.48
N ASP A 240 5.63 -0.98 -14.44
CA ASP A 240 5.57 -0.14 -13.24
C ASP A 240 4.16 0.40 -12.94
N ALA A 241 3.13 -0.26 -13.46
CA ALA A 241 1.72 0.08 -13.23
C ALA A 241 0.98 -1.05 -12.49
N PRO A 242 1.37 -1.38 -11.24
CA PRO A 242 0.77 -2.49 -10.52
C PRO A 242 -0.69 -2.23 -10.17
N LEU A 243 -1.50 -3.26 -10.38
CA LEU A 243 -2.88 -3.32 -9.94
C LEU A 243 -3.07 -4.62 -9.15
N VAL A 244 -3.57 -4.50 -7.92
CA VAL A 244 -3.82 -5.65 -7.04
C VAL A 244 -5.26 -5.70 -6.59
N TYR A 245 -5.77 -6.90 -6.37
CA TYR A 245 -7.03 -7.16 -5.68
C TYR A 245 -6.74 -7.88 -4.37
N ALA A 246 -7.39 -7.45 -3.29
CA ALA A 246 -7.32 -8.08 -2.00
C ALA A 246 -8.71 -8.30 -1.40
N THR A 247 -8.90 -9.46 -0.78
CA THR A 247 -10.07 -9.75 0.06
C THR A 247 -9.59 -10.02 1.48
N LYS A 248 -10.25 -9.43 2.49
CA LYS A 248 -9.92 -9.55 3.90
C LYS A 248 -11.16 -9.84 4.72
N LEU A 249 -11.13 -10.90 5.49
CA LEU A 249 -12.14 -11.24 6.48
C LEU A 249 -11.60 -10.88 7.87
N THR A 250 -12.37 -10.12 8.62
CA THR A 250 -12.08 -9.76 10.01
C THR A 250 -13.18 -10.31 10.91
N LEU A 251 -12.79 -10.97 12.01
CA LEU A 251 -13.66 -11.45 13.07
C LEU A 251 -13.34 -10.68 14.36
N VAL A 252 -14.33 -10.06 14.97
CA VAL A 252 -14.20 -9.27 16.20
C VAL A 252 -14.58 -10.12 17.38
N MET A 253 -13.61 -10.42 18.25
CA MET A 253 -13.81 -11.21 19.47
C MET A 253 -13.35 -10.40 20.68
N GLY A 254 -14.31 -9.86 21.43
CA GLY A 254 -14.02 -8.93 22.53
C GLY A 254 -13.35 -7.65 22.03
N ASN A 255 -12.12 -7.41 22.46
CA ASN A 255 -11.32 -6.26 22.06
C ASN A 255 -10.27 -6.60 21.00
N ILE A 256 -10.29 -7.80 20.44
CA ILE A 256 -9.30 -8.27 19.48
C ILE A 256 -10.00 -8.55 18.16
N ASP A 257 -9.44 -7.98 17.08
CA ASP A 257 -9.81 -8.26 15.71
C ASP A 257 -8.84 -9.32 15.16
N TYR A 258 -9.34 -10.48 14.78
CA TYR A 258 -8.61 -11.51 14.05
C TYR A 258 -8.90 -11.36 12.58
N PHE A 259 -7.90 -11.40 11.73
CA PHE A 259 -8.14 -11.28 10.31
C PHE A 259 -7.26 -12.20 9.47
N ALA A 260 -7.79 -12.55 8.31
CA ALA A 260 -7.09 -13.20 7.23
C ALA A 260 -7.33 -12.44 5.93
N GLN A 261 -6.28 -12.30 5.11
CA GLN A 261 -6.33 -11.59 3.83
C GLN A 261 -5.64 -12.44 2.76
N TYR A 262 -6.22 -12.41 1.57
CA TYR A 262 -5.56 -12.87 0.36
C TYR A 262 -5.50 -11.71 -0.63
N GLN A 263 -4.33 -11.54 -1.26
CA GLN A 263 -4.09 -10.56 -2.32
C GLN A 263 -3.44 -11.24 -3.51
N TYR A 264 -3.79 -10.81 -4.71
CA TYR A 264 -3.07 -11.19 -5.92
C TYR A 264 -2.90 -9.99 -6.84
N GLY A 265 -1.83 -10.01 -7.64
CA GLY A 265 -1.60 -9.03 -8.68
C GLY A 265 -2.44 -9.33 -9.92
N ILE A 266 -3.18 -8.32 -10.39
CA ILE A 266 -3.92 -8.36 -11.64
C ILE A 266 -3.03 -7.94 -12.80
N HIS A 267 -2.22 -6.89 -12.56
CA HIS A 267 -1.35 -6.29 -13.56
C HIS A 267 -0.06 -5.83 -12.87
N ASP A 268 1.07 -6.00 -13.52
CA ASP A 268 2.40 -5.55 -13.11
C ASP A 268 2.83 -5.82 -11.65
N PHE A 269 2.19 -6.79 -10.99
CA PHE A 269 2.52 -7.24 -9.65
C PHE A 269 2.49 -8.77 -9.61
N PRO A 270 3.65 -9.45 -9.70
CA PRO A 270 3.72 -10.89 -9.96
C PRO A 270 3.49 -11.78 -8.73
N TYR A 271 3.09 -11.21 -7.60
CA TYR A 271 3.02 -11.91 -6.33
C TYR A 271 1.59 -12.12 -5.86
N HIS A 272 1.39 -13.24 -5.19
CA HIS A 272 0.26 -13.52 -4.31
C HIS A 272 0.68 -13.27 -2.86
N GLN A 273 -0.25 -12.85 -2.02
CA GLN A 273 -0.01 -12.67 -0.58
C GLN A 273 -1.12 -13.36 0.22
N LEU A 274 -0.71 -14.15 1.19
CA LEU A 274 -1.54 -14.59 2.30
C LEU A 274 -1.09 -13.84 3.55
N ARG A 275 -2.00 -13.17 4.24
CA ARG A 275 -1.74 -12.46 5.49
C ARG A 275 -2.71 -12.95 6.55
N VAL A 276 -2.21 -13.21 7.74
CA VAL A 276 -3.02 -13.41 8.94
C VAL A 276 -2.53 -12.46 10.02
N GLY A 277 -3.42 -12.02 10.88
CA GLY A 277 -3.03 -11.10 11.92
C GLY A 277 -4.08 -10.88 12.98
N ILE A 278 -3.66 -10.14 13.98
CA ILE A 278 -4.50 -9.65 15.07
C ILE A 278 -4.33 -8.14 15.19
N SER A 279 -5.40 -7.47 15.62
CA SER A 279 -5.38 -6.04 15.90
C SER A 279 -6.13 -5.81 17.22
N PHE A 280 -5.57 -4.97 18.08
CA PHE A 280 -6.15 -4.69 19.38
C PHE A 280 -5.87 -3.27 19.86
N PRO A 281 -6.79 -2.66 20.64
CA PRO A 281 -6.61 -1.33 21.19
C PRO A 281 -5.73 -1.36 22.44
N ILE A 282 -4.86 -0.34 22.60
CA ILE A 282 -4.06 -0.11 23.80
C ILE A 282 -4.46 1.24 24.41
N SER A 283 -5.37 1.20 25.37
CA SER A 283 -5.90 2.42 26.00
C SER A 283 -4.83 3.22 26.76
N LYS A 284 -3.80 2.56 27.32
CA LYS A 284 -2.70 3.22 28.04
C LYS A 284 -1.83 4.12 27.16
N LEU A 285 -1.74 3.82 25.86
CA LEU A 285 -0.97 4.61 24.89
C LEU A 285 -1.83 5.65 24.16
N THR A 286 -3.13 5.70 24.46
CA THR A 286 -4.00 6.70 23.85
C THR A 286 -3.83 8.02 24.59
N PRO A 287 -3.42 9.11 23.91
CA PRO A 287 -3.29 10.43 24.55
C PRO A 287 -4.62 10.84 25.20
N LYS A 288 -4.51 11.41 26.39
CA LYS A 288 -5.64 12.01 27.09
C LYS A 288 -5.55 13.52 26.90
N PHE A 289 -6.54 14.09 26.25
CA PHE A 289 -6.69 15.53 26.05
C PHE A 289 -7.82 16.05 26.91
#